data_ccc45049a2f96652f28d4f389bc11c36
#
_entry.id   ccc45049a2f96652f28d4f389bc11c36
#
_cell.length_a   1.000
_cell.length_b   1.000
_cell.length_c   1.000
_cell.angle_alpha   90.00
_cell.angle_beta   90.00
_cell.angle_gamma   90.00
#
_symmetry.space_group_name_H-M   'P 1'
#
loop_
_entity.id
_entity.type
_entity.pdbx_description
1 polymer ?
#
loop_
_entity_poly.entity_id
_entity_poly.type
_entity_poly.pdbx_seq_one_letter_code
_entity_poly.pdbx_strand_id
1 'polypeptide(L)'
;NEARSALSKWFGAPLDESVSAPLAQSTPSYPTRIELDAILNDSNLSLSSFLTVIENSEPFSILQHHPEAMLLQIQTQIEAQNVNIAREQTKSQWAFEASYGYRQDAQNGASRADFVSLGVQVDLPFFNKSRQDASIAAAASKMSASETDFRLKVNELAANAEVLKSRLSALSERKALYETALIGETRQLSEAELTAYTTDTGDIGDVVNANLKQVQVQDDLLKIDIERARTLASLAYLYLPTHAHFSNKE
;
A
#
# COMPACT_ATOMS: atom_id res chain seq x y z
N ASN A 1 9.17 -23.58 -23.61
CA ASN A 1 7.73 -24.00 -23.54
C ASN A 1 7.21 -24.04 -22.09
N GLU A 2 8.00 -24.42 -21.08
CA GLU A 2 7.57 -24.50 -19.68
C GLU A 2 7.23 -23.13 -19.05
N ALA A 3 7.99 -22.09 -19.37
CA ALA A 3 7.72 -20.73 -18.87
C ALA A 3 6.41 -20.13 -19.40
N ARG A 4 5.99 -20.52 -20.63
CA ARG A 4 4.72 -20.09 -21.23
C ARG A 4 3.51 -20.79 -20.57
N SER A 5 3.64 -22.06 -20.21
CA SER A 5 2.58 -22.79 -19.52
C SER A 5 2.38 -22.32 -18.07
N ALA A 6 3.43 -21.83 -17.44
CA ALA A 6 3.35 -21.22 -16.11
C ALA A 6 2.63 -19.86 -16.13
N LEU A 7 2.87 -19.03 -17.15
CA LEU A 7 2.20 -17.73 -17.30
C LEU A 7 0.74 -17.84 -17.67
N SER A 8 0.34 -18.80 -18.51
CA SER A 8 -1.09 -19.01 -18.88
C SER A 8 -1.96 -19.42 -17.68
N LYS A 9 -1.38 -20.07 -16.67
CA LYS A 9 -2.05 -20.40 -15.41
C LYS A 9 -2.41 -19.18 -14.56
N TRP A 10 -1.63 -18.10 -14.69
CA TRP A 10 -1.84 -16.88 -13.91
C TRP A 10 -2.81 -15.90 -14.57
N PHE A 11 -2.88 -15.89 -15.91
CA PHE A 11 -3.69 -14.93 -16.66
C PHE A 11 -5.03 -15.48 -17.16
N GLY A 12 -5.31 -16.78 -16.97
CA GLY A 12 -6.62 -17.39 -17.24
C GLY A 12 -7.08 -17.38 -18.70
N ALA A 13 -6.22 -17.02 -19.67
CA ALA A 13 -6.53 -17.03 -21.10
C ALA A 13 -5.41 -17.73 -21.88
N PRO A 14 -5.73 -18.53 -22.92
CA PRO A 14 -4.74 -19.06 -23.83
C PRO A 14 -4.08 -17.90 -24.58
N LEU A 15 -2.76 -17.79 -24.50
CA LEU A 15 -1.99 -16.85 -25.31
C LEU A 15 -2.08 -17.28 -26.77
N ASP A 16 -2.78 -16.47 -27.57
CA ASP A 16 -2.96 -16.69 -29.00
C ASP A 16 -1.60 -16.76 -29.72
N GLU A 17 -1.46 -17.70 -30.64
CA GLU A 17 -0.23 -18.00 -31.39
C GLU A 17 0.19 -16.89 -32.36
N SER A 18 -0.61 -15.83 -32.51
CA SER A 18 -0.37 -14.73 -33.43
C SER A 18 0.64 -13.65 -32.93
N VAL A 19 1.17 -13.78 -31.72
CA VAL A 19 2.24 -12.89 -31.20
C VAL A 19 3.61 -13.49 -31.45
N SER A 20 3.90 -13.87 -32.69
CA SER A 20 5.25 -14.03 -33.21
C SER A 20 5.71 -12.75 -33.89
N ALA A 21 5.66 -11.62 -33.18
CA ALA A 21 6.46 -10.48 -33.57
C ALA A 21 7.93 -10.86 -33.40
N PRO A 22 8.81 -10.62 -34.40
CA PRO A 22 10.23 -10.83 -34.21
C PRO A 22 10.64 -10.00 -33.01
N LEU A 23 11.36 -10.62 -32.07
CA LEU A 23 12.15 -9.93 -31.07
C LEU A 23 13.18 -9.08 -31.83
N ALA A 24 12.71 -7.96 -32.41
CA ALA A 24 13.60 -6.89 -32.80
C ALA A 24 14.42 -6.59 -31.54
N GLN A 25 15.72 -6.64 -31.70
CA GLN A 25 16.71 -6.24 -30.71
C GLN A 25 16.56 -4.74 -30.39
N SER A 26 15.42 -4.35 -29.87
CA SER A 26 15.31 -3.15 -29.07
C SER A 26 15.95 -3.53 -27.76
N THR A 27 17.23 -3.18 -27.56
CA THR A 27 17.76 -2.96 -26.23
C THR A 27 16.64 -2.28 -25.45
N PRO A 28 16.13 -2.87 -24.35
CA PRO A 28 15.13 -2.18 -23.57
C PRO A 28 15.78 -0.86 -23.19
N SER A 29 15.27 0.23 -23.74
CA SER A 29 15.54 1.57 -23.27
C SER A 29 14.97 1.57 -21.85
N TYR A 30 15.78 1.15 -20.88
CA TYR A 30 15.45 1.40 -19.49
C TYR A 30 15.26 2.91 -19.42
N PRO A 31 14.12 3.40 -18.93
CA PRO A 31 13.96 4.82 -18.69
C PRO A 31 15.11 5.22 -17.78
N THR A 32 16.10 5.88 -18.35
CA THR A 32 17.35 6.32 -17.70
C THR A 32 17.07 7.37 -16.62
N ARG A 33 15.82 7.76 -16.50
CA ARG A 33 15.23 8.57 -15.46
C ARG A 33 13.87 7.96 -15.18
N ILE A 34 13.69 7.38 -13.99
CA ILE A 34 12.33 7.17 -13.49
C ILE A 34 11.77 8.58 -13.47
N GLU A 35 10.84 8.87 -14.37
CA GLU A 35 10.18 10.16 -14.44
C GLU A 35 9.27 10.26 -13.21
N LEU A 36 9.89 10.46 -12.04
CA LEU A 36 9.18 10.88 -10.83
C LEU A 36 8.39 12.15 -11.13
N ASP A 37 8.90 12.99 -12.03
CA ASP A 37 8.19 14.15 -12.56
C ASP A 37 6.88 13.76 -13.27
N ALA A 38 6.77 12.58 -13.90
CA ALA A 38 5.52 12.12 -14.51
C ALA A 38 4.50 11.71 -13.43
N ILE A 39 4.93 11.04 -12.37
CA ILE A 39 4.06 10.66 -11.24
C ILE A 39 3.63 11.89 -10.45
N LEU A 40 4.50 12.88 -10.30
CA LEU A 40 4.23 14.12 -9.57
C LEU A 40 3.45 15.11 -10.43
N ASN A 41 3.62 15.14 -11.76
CA ASN A 41 2.85 15.98 -12.69
C ASN A 41 1.38 15.55 -12.76
N ASP A 42 1.07 14.27 -12.61
CA ASP A 42 -0.32 13.80 -12.53
C ASP A 42 -1.04 14.32 -11.25
N SER A 43 -0.27 14.72 -10.24
CA SER A 43 -0.76 15.33 -8.99
C SER A 43 -0.61 16.86 -8.92
N ASN A 44 -0.19 17.55 -10.02
CA ASN A 44 0.12 18.98 -10.06
C ASN A 44 1.18 19.45 -9.04
N LEU A 45 2.02 18.55 -8.53
CA LEU A 45 3.08 18.81 -7.57
C LEU A 45 4.45 18.73 -8.24
N SER A 46 5.22 19.81 -8.22
CA SER A 46 6.64 19.74 -8.61
C SER A 46 7.45 19.00 -7.53
N LEU A 47 8.56 18.37 -7.89
CA LEU A 47 9.43 17.66 -6.94
C LEU A 47 9.89 18.58 -5.79
N SER A 48 10.16 19.85 -6.07
CA SER A 48 10.55 20.84 -5.07
C SER A 48 9.40 21.16 -4.09
N SER A 49 8.17 21.34 -4.58
CA SER A 49 7.01 21.55 -3.71
C SER A 49 6.67 20.32 -2.88
N PHE A 50 6.84 19.12 -3.45
CA PHE A 50 6.67 17.86 -2.72
C PHE A 50 7.67 17.73 -1.55
N LEU A 51 8.94 17.99 -1.79
CA LEU A 51 9.97 17.98 -0.73
C LEU A 51 9.68 19.02 0.36
N THR A 52 9.23 20.22 -0.01
CA THR A 52 8.84 21.27 0.95
C THR A 52 7.63 20.86 1.79
N VAL A 53 6.65 20.16 1.20
CA VAL A 53 5.51 19.61 1.94
C VAL A 53 5.97 18.54 2.93
N ILE A 54 6.87 17.65 2.54
CA ILE A 54 7.42 16.61 3.42
C ILE A 54 8.18 17.23 4.61
N GLU A 55 8.96 18.27 4.38
CA GLU A 55 9.75 18.92 5.42
C GLU A 55 8.87 19.68 6.43
N ASN A 56 7.82 20.35 5.97
CA ASN A 56 7.03 21.26 6.80
C ASN A 56 5.75 20.65 7.37
N SER A 57 5.36 19.44 6.95
CA SER A 57 4.13 18.81 7.42
C SER A 57 4.37 17.92 8.63
N GLU A 58 3.44 17.99 9.59
CA GLU A 58 3.37 16.97 10.64
C GLU A 58 2.93 15.64 10.06
N PRO A 59 3.76 14.59 10.09
CA PRO A 59 3.44 13.30 9.43
C PRO A 59 2.12 12.72 9.91
N PHE A 60 1.80 12.88 11.20
CA PHE A 60 0.61 12.30 11.81
C PHE A 60 -0.69 12.81 11.17
N SER A 61 -0.80 14.09 10.88
CA SER A 61 -2.02 14.71 10.34
C SER A 61 -2.35 14.23 8.92
N ILE A 62 -1.33 13.94 8.12
CA ILE A 62 -1.50 13.44 6.74
C ILE A 62 -1.73 11.93 6.75
N LEU A 63 -0.94 11.18 7.51
CA LEU A 63 -0.93 9.72 7.49
C LEU A 63 -2.17 9.09 8.12
N GLN A 64 -2.92 9.81 8.95
CA GLN A 64 -4.24 9.35 9.41
C GLN A 64 -5.25 9.15 8.25
N HIS A 65 -5.04 9.84 7.12
CA HIS A 65 -5.85 9.71 5.91
C HIS A 65 -5.26 8.72 4.89
N HIS A 66 -4.15 8.06 5.23
CA HIS A 66 -3.57 7.03 4.38
C HIS A 66 -4.53 5.84 4.26
N PRO A 67 -4.66 5.19 3.08
CA PRO A 67 -5.62 4.11 2.85
C PRO A 67 -5.53 2.97 3.89
N GLU A 68 -4.31 2.60 4.29
CA GLU A 68 -4.11 1.56 5.32
C GLU A 68 -4.66 2.00 6.71
N ALA A 69 -4.52 3.26 7.08
CA ALA A 69 -5.09 3.79 8.31
C ALA A 69 -6.62 3.92 8.20
N MET A 70 -7.14 4.38 7.06
CA MET A 70 -8.58 4.48 6.81
C MET A 70 -9.30 3.14 6.93
N LEU A 71 -8.68 2.03 6.48
CA LEU A 71 -9.24 0.68 6.67
C LEU A 71 -9.47 0.35 8.14
N LEU A 72 -8.51 0.66 9.02
CA LEU A 72 -8.63 0.44 10.46
C LEU A 72 -9.62 1.41 11.10
N GLN A 73 -9.73 2.63 10.59
CA GLN A 73 -10.75 3.58 11.01
C GLN A 73 -12.16 3.07 10.69
N ILE A 74 -12.39 2.53 9.50
CA ILE A 74 -13.66 1.89 9.12
C ILE A 74 -13.92 0.68 10.03
N GLN A 75 -12.91 -0.14 10.32
CA GLN A 75 -13.05 -1.24 11.26
C GLN A 75 -13.50 -0.76 12.65
N THR A 76 -12.94 0.33 13.15
CA THR A 76 -13.36 0.94 14.41
C THR A 76 -14.83 1.37 14.38
N GLN A 77 -15.29 1.93 13.25
CA GLN A 77 -16.72 2.29 13.09
C GLN A 77 -17.61 1.04 13.07
N ILE A 78 -17.19 -0.06 12.45
CA ILE A 78 -17.90 -1.33 12.48
C ILE A 78 -18.01 -1.85 13.92
N GLU A 79 -16.92 -1.84 14.70
CA GLU A 79 -16.94 -2.28 16.08
C GLU A 79 -17.80 -1.36 16.97
N ALA A 80 -17.85 -0.06 16.68
CA ALA A 80 -18.79 0.86 17.34
C ALA A 80 -20.26 0.48 17.08
N GLN A 81 -20.60 0.06 15.86
CA GLN A 81 -21.94 -0.45 15.56
C GLN A 81 -22.21 -1.81 16.24
N ASN A 82 -21.20 -2.66 16.38
CA ASN A 82 -21.34 -3.92 17.13
C ASN A 82 -21.66 -3.66 18.60
N VAL A 83 -21.11 -2.61 19.23
CA VAL A 83 -21.50 -2.18 20.58
C VAL A 83 -22.98 -1.76 20.61
N ASN A 84 -23.45 -1.02 19.61
CA ASN A 84 -24.85 -0.62 19.51
C ASN A 84 -25.77 -1.84 19.34
N ILE A 85 -25.40 -2.79 18.50
CA ILE A 85 -26.13 -4.06 18.31
C ILE A 85 -26.22 -4.83 19.64
N ALA A 86 -25.09 -4.95 20.38
CA ALA A 86 -25.07 -5.61 21.68
C ALA A 86 -26.01 -4.93 22.68
N ARG A 87 -26.11 -3.59 22.65
CA ARG A 87 -27.05 -2.82 23.46
C ARG A 87 -28.51 -3.05 23.04
N GLU A 88 -28.80 -3.04 21.72
CA GLU A 88 -30.15 -3.29 21.22
C GLU A 88 -30.65 -4.70 21.56
N GLN A 89 -29.75 -5.70 21.55
CA GLN A 89 -30.08 -7.08 21.94
C GLN A 89 -30.50 -7.23 23.41
N THR A 90 -30.26 -6.20 24.26
CA THR A 90 -30.77 -6.20 25.64
C THR A 90 -32.22 -5.79 25.74
N LYS A 91 -32.83 -5.23 24.68
CA LYS A 91 -34.23 -4.81 24.64
C LYS A 91 -35.13 -6.00 24.32
N SER A 92 -36.38 -5.91 24.77
CA SER A 92 -37.40 -6.89 24.45
C SER A 92 -37.65 -6.95 22.94
N GLN A 93 -37.58 -8.14 22.37
CA GLN A 93 -37.85 -8.36 20.96
C GLN A 93 -39.31 -8.85 20.77
N TRP A 94 -39.99 -8.26 19.81
CA TRP A 94 -41.35 -8.60 19.45
C TRP A 94 -41.37 -9.18 18.06
N ALA A 95 -41.93 -10.37 17.90
CA ALA A 95 -42.21 -10.96 16.61
C ALA A 95 -43.72 -11.17 16.42
N PHE A 96 -44.18 -10.81 15.24
CA PHE A 96 -45.56 -11.05 14.81
C PHE A 96 -45.53 -12.06 13.68
N GLU A 97 -46.32 -13.11 13.83
CA GLU A 97 -46.47 -14.15 12.84
C GLU A 97 -47.93 -14.19 12.34
N ALA A 98 -48.10 -14.18 11.03
CA ALA A 98 -49.38 -14.38 10.40
C ALA A 98 -49.22 -15.53 9.34
N SER A 99 -50.03 -16.54 9.45
CA SER A 99 -50.03 -17.62 8.46
C SER A 99 -51.45 -17.95 7.98
N TYR A 100 -51.56 -18.23 6.68
CA TYR A 100 -52.76 -18.70 6.03
C TYR A 100 -52.50 -20.07 5.47
N GLY A 101 -53.32 -21.03 5.84
CA GLY A 101 -53.26 -22.40 5.34
C GLY A 101 -54.48 -22.75 4.49
N TYR A 102 -54.29 -22.89 3.18
CA TYR A 102 -55.30 -23.44 2.29
C TYR A 102 -55.40 -24.95 2.47
N ARG A 103 -56.64 -25.46 2.61
CA ARG A 103 -56.88 -26.90 2.69
C ARG A 103 -57.69 -27.39 1.49
N GLN A 104 -57.16 -28.33 0.74
CA GLN A 104 -57.89 -28.99 -0.31
C GLN A 104 -59.01 -29.85 0.26
N ASP A 105 -60.14 -29.96 -0.47
CA ASP A 105 -61.28 -30.80 -0.09
C ASP A 105 -60.82 -32.23 0.23
N ALA A 106 -61.56 -32.88 1.13
CA ALA A 106 -61.24 -34.26 1.51
C ALA A 106 -61.56 -35.22 0.35
N GLN A 107 -60.89 -36.38 0.27
CA GLN A 107 -61.11 -37.42 -0.77
C GLN A 107 -62.54 -37.94 -0.86
N ASN A 108 -63.38 -37.75 0.17
CA ASN A 108 -64.76 -38.03 0.24
C ASN A 108 -65.66 -36.88 -0.24
N GLY A 109 -65.16 -35.82 -0.80
CA GLY A 109 -65.86 -34.65 -1.30
C GLY A 109 -66.33 -33.67 -0.21
N ALA A 110 -65.96 -33.85 1.06
CA ALA A 110 -66.26 -32.91 2.12
C ALA A 110 -65.41 -31.67 2.05
N SER A 111 -66.00 -30.47 1.98
CA SER A 111 -65.30 -29.21 2.01
C SER A 111 -64.56 -28.98 3.35
N ARG A 112 -63.30 -28.55 3.27
CA ARG A 112 -62.49 -28.23 4.42
C ARG A 112 -62.25 -26.72 4.47
N ALA A 113 -62.54 -26.14 5.63
CA ALA A 113 -62.26 -24.73 5.82
C ALA A 113 -60.75 -24.45 5.88
N ASP A 114 -60.37 -23.35 5.27
CA ASP A 114 -59.03 -22.79 5.42
C ASP A 114 -58.79 -22.29 6.84
N PHE A 115 -57.57 -22.14 7.23
CA PHE A 115 -57.26 -21.60 8.54
C PHE A 115 -56.31 -20.40 8.45
N VAL A 116 -56.52 -19.44 9.34
CA VAL A 116 -55.69 -18.31 9.57
C VAL A 116 -55.16 -18.39 11.00
N SER A 117 -53.87 -18.24 11.19
CA SER A 117 -53.29 -18.10 12.52
C SER A 117 -52.52 -16.81 12.64
N LEU A 118 -52.68 -16.19 13.76
CA LEU A 118 -51.95 -14.96 14.17
C LEU A 118 -51.23 -15.30 15.47
N GLY A 119 -49.91 -15.02 15.50
CA GLY A 119 -49.09 -15.23 16.68
C GLY A 119 -48.34 -13.95 17.06
N VAL A 120 -48.12 -13.76 18.36
CA VAL A 120 -47.25 -12.73 18.90
C VAL A 120 -46.26 -13.42 19.82
N GLN A 121 -44.97 -13.24 19.56
CA GLN A 121 -43.89 -13.72 20.40
C GLN A 121 -43.17 -12.52 21.01
N VAL A 122 -42.86 -12.61 22.28
CA VAL A 122 -42.11 -11.56 23.01
C VAL A 122 -40.99 -12.23 23.76
N ASP A 123 -39.75 -11.85 23.42
CA ASP A 123 -38.58 -12.28 24.16
C ASP A 123 -38.27 -11.29 25.29
N LEU A 124 -38.42 -11.74 26.53
CA LEU A 124 -38.23 -10.92 27.74
C LEU A 124 -36.89 -11.28 28.42
N PRO A 125 -35.92 -10.38 28.46
CA PRO A 125 -34.53 -10.69 28.91
C PRO A 125 -34.38 -10.62 30.46
N PHE A 126 -35.36 -11.02 31.26
CA PHE A 126 -35.36 -10.81 32.70
C PHE A 126 -34.29 -11.54 33.49
N PHE A 127 -33.75 -12.66 32.97
CA PHE A 127 -32.84 -13.52 33.75
C PHE A 127 -31.38 -13.52 33.23
N ASN A 128 -31.06 -12.75 32.18
CA ASN A 128 -29.77 -12.79 31.51
C ASN A 128 -28.95 -11.50 31.61
N LYS A 129 -29.26 -10.61 32.57
CA LYS A 129 -28.65 -9.28 32.66
C LYS A 129 -27.11 -9.32 32.74
N SER A 130 -26.54 -10.19 33.57
CA SER A 130 -25.09 -10.31 33.70
C SER A 130 -24.40 -10.77 32.40
N ARG A 131 -25.04 -11.68 31.64
CA ARG A 131 -24.56 -12.15 30.35
C ARG A 131 -24.63 -11.04 29.29
N GLN A 132 -25.69 -10.25 29.32
CA GLN A 132 -25.86 -9.12 28.41
C GLN A 132 -24.84 -8.01 28.68
N ASP A 133 -24.66 -7.65 29.96
CA ASP A 133 -23.64 -6.68 30.37
C ASP A 133 -22.21 -7.14 29.98
N ALA A 134 -21.91 -8.43 30.14
CA ALA A 134 -20.65 -9.01 29.69
C ALA A 134 -20.49 -8.96 28.16
N SER A 135 -21.58 -9.15 27.40
CA SER A 135 -21.55 -9.06 25.92
C SER A 135 -21.28 -7.63 25.48
N ILE A 136 -21.92 -6.63 26.10
CA ILE A 136 -21.67 -5.21 25.83
C ILE A 136 -20.22 -4.83 26.19
N ALA A 137 -19.73 -5.27 27.35
CA ALA A 137 -18.35 -5.02 27.77
C ALA A 137 -17.34 -5.65 26.81
N ALA A 138 -17.60 -6.87 26.30
CA ALA A 138 -16.76 -7.54 25.32
C ALA A 138 -16.74 -6.76 23.97
N ALA A 139 -17.90 -6.30 23.50
CA ALA A 139 -17.99 -5.47 22.29
C ALA A 139 -17.27 -4.13 22.45
N ALA A 140 -17.42 -3.47 23.61
CA ALA A 140 -16.70 -2.23 23.92
C ALA A 140 -15.17 -2.42 23.97
N SER A 141 -14.73 -3.54 24.53
CA SER A 141 -13.29 -3.88 24.55
C SER A 141 -12.73 -4.11 23.14
N LYS A 142 -13.49 -4.74 22.24
CA LYS A 142 -13.10 -4.90 20.82
C LYS A 142 -13.02 -3.56 20.09
N MET A 143 -13.98 -2.66 20.33
CA MET A 143 -13.94 -1.30 19.78
C MET A 143 -12.67 -0.57 20.26
N SER A 144 -12.35 -0.62 21.55
CA SER A 144 -11.15 0.01 22.11
C SER A 144 -9.85 -0.59 21.58
N ALA A 145 -9.82 -1.90 21.34
CA ALA A 145 -8.70 -2.56 20.68
C ALA A 145 -8.53 -2.04 19.25
N SER A 146 -9.61 -1.97 18.47
CA SER A 146 -9.58 -1.45 17.09
C SER A 146 -9.13 0.02 17.02
N GLU A 147 -9.54 0.88 17.97
CA GLU A 147 -9.02 2.24 18.09
C GLU A 147 -7.51 2.29 18.36
N THR A 148 -7.04 1.35 19.16
CA THR A 148 -5.62 1.22 19.46
C THR A 148 -4.84 0.79 18.22
N ASP A 149 -5.36 -0.19 17.48
CA ASP A 149 -4.76 -0.67 16.22
C ASP A 149 -4.66 0.45 15.18
N PHE A 150 -5.71 1.28 15.05
CA PHE A 150 -5.67 2.47 14.19
C PHE A 150 -4.54 3.42 14.59
N ARG A 151 -4.42 3.76 15.89
CA ARG A 151 -3.36 4.67 16.37
C ARG A 151 -1.97 4.08 16.19
N LEU A 152 -1.81 2.79 16.45
CA LEU A 152 -0.53 2.09 16.24
C LEU A 152 -0.13 2.12 14.76
N LYS A 153 -1.09 1.91 13.85
CA LYS A 153 -0.83 1.96 12.41
C LYS A 153 -0.39 3.35 11.95
N VAL A 154 -1.06 4.41 12.40
CA VAL A 154 -0.65 5.78 12.07
C VAL A 154 0.76 6.08 12.61
N ASN A 155 1.08 5.64 13.83
CA ASN A 155 2.42 5.80 14.39
C ASN A 155 3.48 5.02 13.61
N GLU A 156 3.16 3.80 13.17
CA GLU A 156 4.04 2.98 12.31
C GLU A 156 4.33 3.70 10.99
N LEU A 157 3.29 4.20 10.31
CA LEU A 157 3.46 4.96 9.06
C LEU A 157 4.29 6.23 9.28
N ALA A 158 4.08 6.95 10.38
CA ALA A 158 4.85 8.14 10.72
C ALA A 158 6.33 7.80 11.00
N ALA A 159 6.60 6.74 11.75
CA ALA A 159 7.96 6.27 11.99
C ALA A 159 8.67 5.87 10.69
N ASN A 160 7.97 5.15 9.79
CA ASN A 160 8.50 4.78 8.49
C ASN A 160 8.81 6.01 7.62
N ALA A 161 7.95 7.03 7.65
CA ALA A 161 8.21 8.29 6.95
C ALA A 161 9.47 8.99 7.44
N GLU A 162 9.70 9.06 8.76
CA GLU A 162 10.90 9.66 9.34
C GLU A 162 12.18 8.88 9.00
N VAL A 163 12.11 7.54 8.99
CA VAL A 163 13.23 6.69 8.53
C VAL A 163 13.56 6.97 7.07
N LEU A 164 12.55 7.06 6.20
CA LEU A 164 12.75 7.34 4.77
C LEU A 164 13.30 8.76 4.54
N LYS A 165 12.86 9.77 5.31
CA LYS A 165 13.42 11.12 5.26
C LYS A 165 14.90 11.13 5.62
N SER A 166 15.25 10.50 6.74
CA SER A 166 16.65 10.39 7.19
C SER A 166 17.51 9.66 6.14
N ARG A 167 16.99 8.58 5.54
CA ARG A 167 17.68 7.86 4.47
C ARG A 167 17.89 8.74 3.23
N LEU A 168 16.88 9.51 2.84
CA LEU A 168 16.97 10.42 1.71
C LEU A 168 18.03 11.49 1.91
N SER A 169 18.12 12.10 3.11
CA SER A 169 19.15 13.05 3.48
C SER A 169 20.54 12.42 3.36
N ALA A 170 20.76 11.29 3.99
CA ALA A 170 22.05 10.58 3.96
C ALA A 170 22.48 10.19 2.52
N LEU A 171 21.52 9.73 1.69
CA LEU A 171 21.81 9.44 0.28
C LEU A 171 22.15 10.69 -0.52
N SER A 172 21.50 11.82 -0.22
CA SER A 172 21.79 13.10 -0.89
C SER A 172 23.18 13.64 -0.52
N GLU A 173 23.58 13.56 0.75
CA GLU A 173 24.93 13.92 1.21
C GLU A 173 25.99 13.00 0.57
N ARG A 174 25.72 11.69 0.56
CA ARG A 174 26.63 10.72 -0.07
C ARG A 174 26.79 10.99 -1.56
N LYS A 175 25.67 11.27 -2.27
CA LYS A 175 25.71 11.64 -3.69
C LYS A 175 26.61 12.86 -3.91
N ALA A 176 26.41 13.93 -3.12
CA ALA A 176 27.19 15.15 -3.23
C ALA A 176 28.70 14.88 -3.06
N LEU A 177 29.10 14.01 -2.11
CA LEU A 177 30.49 13.60 -1.92
C LEU A 177 31.05 12.88 -3.16
N TYR A 178 30.30 11.95 -3.76
CA TYR A 178 30.72 11.26 -4.96
C TYR A 178 30.88 12.19 -6.15
N GLU A 179 29.95 13.12 -6.36
CA GLU A 179 29.96 14.07 -7.47
C GLU A 179 31.06 15.13 -7.33
N THR A 180 31.28 15.66 -6.10
CA THR A 180 32.23 16.78 -5.89
C THR A 180 33.67 16.33 -5.71
N ALA A 181 33.91 15.16 -5.12
CA ALA A 181 35.25 14.71 -4.80
C ALA A 181 35.66 13.43 -5.57
N LEU A 182 34.99 12.30 -5.33
CA LEU A 182 35.46 10.97 -5.74
C LEU A 182 35.57 10.79 -7.25
N ILE A 183 34.63 11.33 -8.03
CA ILE A 183 34.69 11.26 -9.50
C ILE A 183 35.89 12.04 -10.04
N GLY A 184 36.14 13.25 -9.50
CA GLY A 184 37.25 14.09 -9.88
C GLY A 184 38.60 13.43 -9.53
N GLU A 185 38.76 12.94 -8.31
CA GLU A 185 39.98 12.29 -7.82
C GLU A 185 40.31 11.01 -8.59
N THR A 186 39.32 10.13 -8.83
CA THR A 186 39.55 8.89 -9.57
C THR A 186 39.91 9.13 -11.03
N ARG A 187 39.34 10.19 -11.64
CA ARG A 187 39.73 10.60 -12.99
C ARG A 187 41.15 11.11 -13.03
N GLN A 188 41.53 12.00 -12.10
CA GLN A 188 42.90 12.53 -12.01
C GLN A 188 43.92 11.41 -11.77
N LEU A 189 43.59 10.43 -10.92
CA LEU A 189 44.43 9.25 -10.70
C LEU A 189 44.61 8.47 -11.99
N SER A 190 43.55 8.19 -12.74
CA SER A 190 43.64 7.46 -14.02
C SER A 190 44.50 8.20 -15.06
N GLU A 191 44.37 9.53 -15.14
CA GLU A 191 45.19 10.37 -16.05
C GLU A 191 46.68 10.42 -15.62
N ALA A 192 46.92 10.46 -14.29
CA ALA A 192 48.30 10.44 -13.77
C ALA A 192 49.00 9.11 -14.02
N GLU A 193 48.34 7.98 -13.77
CA GLU A 193 48.91 6.64 -14.02
C GLU A 193 49.14 6.40 -15.50
N LEU A 194 48.23 6.86 -16.38
CA LEU A 194 48.46 6.79 -17.84
C LEU A 194 49.66 7.62 -18.26
N THR A 195 49.84 8.82 -17.67
CA THR A 195 51.01 9.66 -17.95
C THR A 195 52.31 9.01 -17.46
N ALA A 196 52.30 8.44 -16.26
CA ALA A 196 53.47 7.71 -15.72
C ALA A 196 53.87 6.52 -16.61
N TYR A 197 52.90 5.75 -17.09
CA TYR A 197 53.12 4.66 -18.02
C TYR A 197 53.70 5.13 -19.36
N THR A 198 53.17 6.19 -19.94
CA THR A 198 53.64 6.73 -21.24
C THR A 198 55.03 7.34 -21.16
N THR A 199 55.48 7.75 -19.96
CA THR A 199 56.81 8.30 -19.68
C THR A 199 57.82 7.23 -19.17
N ASP A 200 57.44 5.93 -19.25
CA ASP A 200 58.27 4.78 -18.83
C ASP A 200 58.61 4.80 -17.31
N THR A 201 57.75 5.43 -16.50
CA THR A 201 57.94 5.54 -15.05
C THR A 201 56.88 4.77 -14.25
N GLY A 202 55.86 4.19 -14.91
CA GLY A 202 54.72 3.47 -14.29
C GLY A 202 54.47 2.10 -14.90
N ASP A 203 53.65 1.29 -14.22
CA ASP A 203 53.21 -0.04 -14.68
C ASP A 203 51.85 0.01 -15.34
N ILE A 204 51.64 -0.80 -16.40
CA ILE A 204 50.33 -0.94 -17.06
C ILE A 204 49.26 -1.46 -16.10
N GLY A 205 49.64 -2.25 -15.08
CA GLY A 205 48.75 -2.74 -14.04
C GLY A 205 48.12 -1.61 -13.21
N ASP A 206 48.89 -0.56 -12.93
CA ASP A 206 48.40 0.60 -12.19
C ASP A 206 47.42 1.42 -13.03
N VAL A 207 47.65 1.55 -14.33
CA VAL A 207 46.67 2.18 -15.25
C VAL A 207 45.34 1.44 -15.27
N VAL A 208 45.41 0.09 -15.38
CA VAL A 208 44.20 -0.74 -15.39
C VAL A 208 43.47 -0.64 -14.07
N ASN A 209 44.15 -0.70 -12.92
CA ASN A 209 43.56 -0.58 -11.60
C ASN A 209 42.91 0.79 -11.38
N ALA A 210 43.56 1.88 -11.81
CA ALA A 210 42.97 3.24 -11.72
C ALA A 210 41.71 3.37 -12.56
N ASN A 211 41.67 2.84 -13.77
CA ASN A 211 40.48 2.81 -14.61
C ASN A 211 39.34 1.96 -14.01
N LEU A 212 39.66 0.78 -13.47
CA LEU A 212 38.67 -0.05 -12.77
C LEU A 212 38.06 0.69 -11.58
N LYS A 213 38.89 1.39 -10.80
CA LYS A 213 38.40 2.20 -9.65
C LYS A 213 37.51 3.34 -10.10
N GLN A 214 37.83 4.02 -11.20
CA GLN A 214 36.96 5.05 -11.78
C GLN A 214 35.59 4.48 -12.16
N VAL A 215 35.53 3.33 -12.84
CA VAL A 215 34.27 2.65 -13.21
C VAL A 215 33.50 2.22 -11.97
N GLN A 216 34.17 1.71 -10.92
CA GLN A 216 33.51 1.35 -9.65
C GLN A 216 32.85 2.55 -8.99
N VAL A 217 33.52 3.70 -8.94
CA VAL A 217 32.94 4.94 -8.36
C VAL A 217 31.72 5.41 -9.16
N GLN A 218 31.74 5.29 -10.47
CA GLN A 218 30.59 5.63 -11.32
C GLN A 218 29.41 4.65 -11.10
N ASP A 219 29.68 3.35 -10.97
CA ASP A 219 28.68 2.35 -10.67
C ASP A 219 28.05 2.56 -9.28
N ASP A 220 28.86 2.91 -8.29
CA ASP A 220 28.37 3.22 -6.95
C ASP A 220 27.53 4.49 -6.92
N LEU A 221 27.87 5.53 -7.71
CA LEU A 221 27.01 6.72 -7.85
C LEU A 221 25.66 6.36 -8.48
N LEU A 222 25.65 5.49 -9.51
CA LEU A 222 24.40 5.03 -10.12
C LEU A 222 23.52 4.28 -9.09
N LYS A 223 24.14 3.42 -8.26
CA LYS A 223 23.42 2.72 -7.18
C LYS A 223 22.80 3.71 -6.18
N ILE A 224 23.54 4.75 -5.80
CA ILE A 224 23.04 5.82 -4.91
C ILE A 224 21.84 6.52 -5.55
N ASP A 225 21.89 6.85 -6.84
CA ASP A 225 20.78 7.48 -7.55
C ASP A 225 19.53 6.59 -7.60
N ILE A 226 19.71 5.29 -7.85
CA ILE A 226 18.61 4.31 -7.84
C ILE A 226 17.99 4.20 -6.43
N GLU A 227 18.81 4.10 -5.39
CA GLU A 227 18.30 4.03 -4.00
C GLU A 227 17.57 5.31 -3.61
N ARG A 228 18.08 6.47 -4.02
CA ARG A 228 17.43 7.76 -3.80
C ARG A 228 16.08 7.83 -4.49
N ALA A 229 15.98 7.41 -5.74
CA ALA A 229 14.73 7.36 -6.49
C ALA A 229 13.71 6.42 -5.83
N ARG A 230 14.14 5.24 -5.37
CA ARG A 230 13.27 4.30 -4.63
C ARG A 230 12.77 4.89 -3.32
N THR A 231 13.64 5.57 -2.57
CA THR A 231 13.28 6.23 -1.30
C THR A 231 12.26 7.35 -1.53
N LEU A 232 12.44 8.15 -2.58
CA LEU A 232 11.48 9.18 -2.99
C LEU A 232 10.11 8.58 -3.38
N ALA A 233 10.11 7.50 -4.16
CA ALA A 233 8.87 6.80 -4.53
C ALA A 233 8.13 6.24 -3.30
N SER A 234 8.87 5.69 -2.32
CA SER A 234 8.29 5.22 -1.07
C SER A 234 7.71 6.37 -0.23
N LEU A 235 8.38 7.52 -0.18
CA LEU A 235 7.84 8.71 0.47
C LEU A 235 6.61 9.24 -0.26
N ALA A 236 6.62 9.25 -1.60
CA ALA A 236 5.47 9.67 -2.39
C ALA A 236 4.25 8.79 -2.09
N TYR A 237 4.42 7.48 -1.98
CA TYR A 237 3.34 6.56 -1.60
C TYR A 237 2.71 6.91 -0.24
N LEU A 238 3.52 7.32 0.73
CA LEU A 238 3.03 7.68 2.07
C LEU A 238 2.31 9.03 2.11
N TYR A 239 2.77 10.02 1.34
CA TYR A 239 2.30 11.41 1.43
C TYR A 239 1.31 11.82 0.36
N LEU A 240 1.28 11.13 -0.80
CA LEU A 240 0.32 11.46 -1.85
C LEU A 240 -1.04 10.82 -1.51
N PRO A 241 -2.06 11.62 -1.25
CA PRO A 241 -3.40 11.08 -1.04
C PRO A 241 -3.90 10.42 -2.33
N THR A 242 -4.34 9.20 -2.23
CA THR A 242 -4.91 8.40 -3.33
C THR A 242 -6.26 8.96 -3.84
N HIS A 243 -6.55 10.23 -3.59
CA HIS A 243 -7.82 10.87 -3.97
C HIS A 243 -7.98 11.20 -5.46
N ALA A 244 -6.99 10.88 -6.31
CA ALA A 244 -7.03 11.29 -7.71
C ALA A 244 -7.94 10.44 -8.61
N HIS A 245 -8.54 9.32 -8.16
CA HIS A 245 -9.24 8.42 -9.09
C HIS A 245 -10.68 8.03 -8.78
N PHE A 246 -11.34 8.63 -7.78
CA PHE A 246 -12.77 8.44 -7.57
C PHE A 246 -13.60 9.73 -7.70
N SER A 247 -13.18 10.66 -8.56
CA SER A 247 -14.10 11.67 -9.04
C SER A 247 -14.97 11.03 -10.13
N ASN A 248 -16.14 10.55 -9.72
CA ASN A 248 -17.22 10.11 -10.58
C ASN A 248 -17.44 11.09 -11.73
N LYS A 249 -17.38 10.57 -12.94
CA LYS A 249 -18.21 11.09 -14.03
C LYS A 249 -19.63 10.58 -13.76
N GLU A 250 -20.47 11.43 -13.21
CA GLU A 250 -21.89 11.41 -13.48
C GLU A 250 -22.16 12.04 -14.83
#